data_469edf92f4f5d97ff81f6187b71f3c74
#
_entry.id   469edf92f4f5d97ff81f6187b71f3c74
#
_cell.length_a   1.000
_cell.length_b   1.000
_cell.length_c   1.000
_cell.angle_alpha   90.00
_cell.angle_beta   90.00
_cell.angle_gamma   90.00
#
_symmetry.space_group_name_H-M   'P 1'
#
loop_
_entity.id
_entity.type
_entity.pdbx_description
1 polymer ?
#
loop_
_entity_poly.entity_id
_entity_poly.type
_entity_poly.pdbx_seq_one_letter_code
_entity_poly.pdbx_strand_id
1 'polypeptide(L)'
;VYLLILVVLAIPLGNYIGKVMNGERVFLSKILVPCESFIYKVLHVDKNEDMGWKKYSFSIIAFSLISLVILFFIHLCQGFLPLNPENIKGTSLDLAFNNAISFVTNTNWQAYSGESSLSYFTQMIGLTVQNFVSPAVGMCVLFALIRGFFRVNAKGIGNFWTDITRSILYVLMPLSVVLSLVLVSQGVVQN
;
A
#
# COMPACT_ATOMS: atom_id res chain seq x y z
N VAL A 1 4.15 -28.37 -9.46
CA VAL A 1 3.05 -27.62 -10.11
C VAL A 1 3.04 -26.17 -9.66
N TYR A 2 2.97 -25.86 -8.35
CA TYR A 2 2.87 -24.49 -7.83
C TYR A 2 3.98 -23.56 -8.34
N LEU A 3 5.27 -23.94 -8.19
CA LEU A 3 6.41 -23.12 -8.64
C LEU A 3 6.37 -22.86 -10.17
N LEU A 4 5.95 -23.83 -10.93
CA LEU A 4 5.87 -23.71 -12.39
C LEU A 4 4.78 -22.71 -12.80
N ILE A 5 3.61 -22.78 -12.17
CA ILE A 5 2.52 -21.83 -12.39
C ILE A 5 2.96 -20.42 -12.00
N LEU A 6 3.63 -20.27 -10.86
CA LEU A 6 4.14 -18.99 -10.37
C LEU A 6 5.11 -18.35 -11.36
N VAL A 7 6.07 -19.12 -11.87
CA VAL A 7 7.04 -18.64 -12.87
C VAL A 7 6.34 -18.25 -14.18
N VAL A 8 5.39 -19.06 -14.66
CA VAL A 8 4.65 -18.74 -15.88
C VAL A 8 3.82 -17.47 -15.74
N LEU A 9 3.17 -17.27 -14.58
CA LEU A 9 2.37 -16.07 -14.33
C LEU A 9 3.23 -14.83 -14.02
N ALA A 10 4.44 -15.00 -13.51
CA ALA A 10 5.34 -13.88 -13.22
C ALA A 10 5.76 -13.11 -14.50
N ILE A 11 5.89 -13.79 -15.64
CA ILE A 11 6.30 -13.16 -16.90
C ILE A 11 5.27 -12.12 -17.39
N PRO A 12 3.99 -12.46 -17.60
CA PRO A 12 2.99 -11.48 -18.06
C PRO A 12 2.73 -10.40 -17.01
N LEU A 13 2.72 -10.73 -15.72
CA LEU A 13 2.55 -9.77 -14.66
C LEU A 13 3.73 -8.80 -14.58
N GLY A 14 4.97 -9.28 -14.69
CA GLY A 14 6.16 -8.44 -14.71
C GLY A 14 6.18 -7.47 -15.89
N ASN A 15 5.80 -7.94 -17.08
CA ASN A 15 5.66 -7.09 -18.27
C ASN A 15 4.58 -6.02 -18.09
N TYR A 16 3.45 -6.38 -17.48
CA TYR A 16 2.38 -5.43 -17.15
C TYR A 16 2.86 -4.36 -16.16
N ILE A 17 3.49 -4.77 -15.05
CA ILE A 17 4.05 -3.86 -14.04
C ILE A 17 5.09 -2.93 -14.68
N GLY A 18 5.98 -3.46 -15.52
CA GLY A 18 6.98 -2.66 -16.23
C GLY A 18 6.34 -1.55 -17.08
N LYS A 19 5.31 -1.87 -17.85
CA LYS A 19 4.55 -0.86 -18.64
C LYS A 19 3.91 0.20 -17.75
N VAL A 20 3.26 -0.21 -16.66
CA VAL A 20 2.65 0.73 -15.70
C VAL A 20 3.68 1.69 -15.13
N MET A 21 4.83 1.17 -14.68
CA MET A 21 5.88 1.99 -14.04
C MET A 21 6.60 2.91 -15.03
N ASN A 22 6.65 2.54 -16.31
CA ASN A 22 7.13 3.40 -17.38
C ASN A 22 6.10 4.45 -17.85
N GLY A 23 4.87 4.41 -17.34
CA GLY A 23 3.81 5.34 -17.74
C GLY A 23 3.19 5.01 -19.10
N GLU A 24 3.37 3.79 -19.59
CA GLU A 24 2.75 3.32 -20.81
C GLU A 24 1.26 3.05 -20.61
N ARG A 25 0.49 3.14 -21.69
CA ARG A 25 -0.95 2.83 -21.63
C ARG A 25 -1.17 1.32 -21.49
N VAL A 26 -1.96 0.96 -20.47
CA VAL A 26 -2.41 -0.42 -20.21
C VAL A 26 -3.94 -0.49 -20.30
N PHE A 27 -4.51 -1.68 -20.29
CA PHE A 27 -5.97 -1.88 -20.45
C PHE A 27 -6.81 -1.14 -19.39
N LEU A 28 -6.29 -1.00 -18.16
CA LEU A 28 -6.95 -0.25 -17.07
C LEU A 28 -6.81 1.27 -17.18
N SER A 29 -5.96 1.79 -18.08
CA SER A 29 -5.68 3.23 -18.17
C SER A 29 -6.92 4.08 -18.40
N LYS A 30 -7.91 3.58 -19.18
CA LYS A 30 -9.15 4.32 -19.45
C LYS A 30 -9.93 4.67 -18.17
N ILE A 31 -9.88 3.80 -17.16
CA ILE A 31 -10.61 3.94 -15.90
C ILE A 31 -9.74 4.62 -14.84
N LEU A 32 -8.46 4.25 -14.77
CA LEU A 32 -7.59 4.65 -13.66
C LEU A 32 -6.85 5.97 -13.87
N VAL A 33 -6.61 6.41 -15.10
CA VAL A 33 -5.96 7.71 -15.37
C VAL A 33 -6.71 8.90 -14.77
N PRO A 34 -8.05 8.99 -14.82
CA PRO A 34 -8.76 10.07 -14.13
C PRO A 34 -8.52 10.06 -12.62
N CYS A 35 -8.54 8.88 -11.98
CA CYS A 35 -8.26 8.71 -10.54
C CYS A 35 -6.81 9.10 -10.22
N GLU A 36 -5.85 8.60 -11.00
CA GLU A 36 -4.43 8.95 -10.89
C GLU A 36 -4.21 10.47 -10.98
N SER A 37 -4.82 11.10 -11.98
CA SER A 37 -4.72 12.55 -12.20
C SER A 37 -5.36 13.35 -11.06
N PHE A 38 -6.47 12.88 -10.52
CA PHE A 38 -7.12 13.49 -9.36
C PHE A 38 -6.22 13.44 -8.12
N ILE A 39 -5.60 12.29 -7.84
CA ILE A 39 -4.66 12.13 -6.72
C ILE A 39 -3.47 13.09 -6.87
N TYR A 40 -2.86 13.16 -8.04
CA TYR A 40 -1.74 14.07 -8.29
C TYR A 40 -2.13 15.55 -8.13
N LYS A 41 -3.33 15.91 -8.56
CA LYS A 41 -3.85 17.27 -8.37
C LYS A 41 -4.06 17.62 -6.90
N VAL A 42 -4.64 16.71 -6.12
CA VAL A 42 -4.89 16.91 -4.68
C VAL A 42 -3.58 16.97 -3.89
N LEU A 43 -2.63 16.11 -4.22
CA LEU A 43 -1.32 16.03 -3.52
C LEU A 43 -0.28 16.99 -4.10
N HIS A 44 -0.62 17.79 -5.11
CA HIS A 44 0.31 18.70 -5.81
C HIS A 44 1.58 17.99 -6.30
N VAL A 45 1.44 16.78 -6.82
CA VAL A 45 2.55 15.95 -7.32
C VAL A 45 2.82 16.28 -8.79
N ASP A 46 4.06 16.69 -9.10
CA ASP A 46 4.54 16.74 -10.48
C ASP A 46 4.99 15.33 -10.92
N LYS A 47 4.17 14.68 -11.73
CA LYS A 47 4.45 13.34 -12.27
C LYS A 47 5.72 13.23 -13.13
N ASN A 48 6.21 14.36 -13.65
CA ASN A 48 7.39 14.41 -14.53
C ASN A 48 8.69 14.64 -13.73
N GLU A 49 8.59 14.90 -12.44
CA GLU A 49 9.76 15.08 -11.60
C GLU A 49 10.52 13.74 -11.44
N ASP A 50 11.81 13.73 -11.78
CA ASP A 50 12.70 12.62 -11.53
C ASP A 50 13.54 12.91 -10.28
N MET A 51 13.12 12.34 -9.13
CA MET A 51 13.71 12.61 -7.83
C MET A 51 15.08 11.96 -7.69
N GLY A 52 16.05 12.71 -7.17
CA GLY A 52 17.31 12.13 -6.72
C GLY A 52 17.09 11.23 -5.48
N TRP A 53 18.03 10.35 -5.21
CA TRP A 53 17.93 9.35 -4.13
C TRP A 53 17.60 9.95 -2.74
N LYS A 54 18.15 11.12 -2.41
CA LYS A 54 17.88 11.80 -1.12
C LYS A 54 16.41 12.21 -0.98
N LYS A 55 15.85 12.85 -2.03
CA LYS A 55 14.45 13.28 -2.03
C LYS A 55 13.51 12.09 -2.01
N TYR A 56 13.82 11.06 -2.79
CA TYR A 56 13.05 9.83 -2.84
C TYR A 56 13.01 9.12 -1.48
N SER A 57 14.19 8.92 -0.85
CA SER A 57 14.30 8.29 0.49
C SER A 57 13.60 9.12 1.57
N PHE A 58 13.73 10.45 1.53
CA PHE A 58 13.02 11.32 2.45
C PHE A 58 11.50 11.20 2.30
N SER A 59 10.99 11.10 1.07
CA SER A 59 9.56 10.90 0.81
C SER A 59 9.05 9.58 1.40
N ILE A 60 9.82 8.49 1.25
CA ILE A 60 9.50 7.19 1.88
C ILE A 60 9.40 7.31 3.39
N ILE A 61 10.44 7.89 4.02
CA ILE A 61 10.50 8.01 5.49
C ILE A 61 9.36 8.89 6.00
N ALA A 62 9.15 10.05 5.38
CA ALA A 62 8.08 10.97 5.76
C ALA A 62 6.69 10.31 5.64
N PHE A 63 6.44 9.62 4.53
CA PHE A 63 5.20 8.89 4.31
C PHE A 63 4.99 7.77 5.35
N SER A 64 6.02 6.99 5.64
CA SER A 64 5.96 5.91 6.63
C SER A 64 5.74 6.46 8.04
N LEU A 65 6.40 7.57 8.43
CA LEU A 65 6.20 8.21 9.73
C LEU A 65 4.77 8.77 9.86
N ILE A 66 4.23 9.41 8.83
CA ILE A 66 2.84 9.88 8.83
C ILE A 66 1.88 8.71 8.99
N SER A 67 2.07 7.63 8.24
CA SER A 67 1.26 6.41 8.36
C SER A 67 1.32 5.81 9.77
N LEU A 68 2.52 5.77 10.37
CA LEU A 68 2.72 5.30 11.74
C LEU A 68 1.94 6.14 12.75
N VAL A 69 2.05 7.46 12.66
CA VAL A 69 1.35 8.39 13.56
C VAL A 69 -0.16 8.23 13.43
N ILE A 70 -0.68 8.18 12.19
CA ILE A 70 -2.12 7.99 11.95
C ILE A 70 -2.60 6.66 12.55
N LEU A 71 -1.91 5.56 12.25
CA LEU A 71 -2.30 4.24 12.72
C LEU A 71 -2.22 4.15 14.25
N PHE A 72 -1.16 4.71 14.85
CA PHE A 72 -1.02 4.79 16.30
C PHE A 72 -2.21 5.49 16.96
N PHE A 73 -2.62 6.65 16.45
CA PHE A 73 -3.77 7.36 16.99
C PHE A 73 -5.10 6.66 16.73
N ILE A 74 -5.27 5.97 15.60
CA ILE A 74 -6.45 5.13 15.36
C ILE A 74 -6.60 4.09 16.46
N HIS A 75 -5.53 3.40 16.85
CA HIS A 75 -5.54 2.41 17.93
C HIS A 75 -5.88 3.02 19.29
N LEU A 76 -5.30 4.16 19.63
CA LEU A 76 -5.55 4.82 20.91
C LEU A 76 -6.98 5.36 21.01
N CYS A 77 -7.49 5.91 19.91
CA CYS A 77 -8.77 6.59 19.89
C CYS A 77 -9.94 5.69 19.44
N GLN A 78 -9.73 4.39 19.22
CA GLN A 78 -10.78 3.52 18.66
C GLN A 78 -12.08 3.51 19.46
N GLY A 79 -12.01 3.72 20.78
CA GLY A 79 -13.20 3.82 21.64
C GLY A 79 -14.14 4.97 21.30
N PHE A 80 -13.64 6.02 20.61
CA PHE A 80 -14.41 7.20 20.18
C PHE A 80 -14.73 7.17 18.68
N LEU A 81 -14.17 6.21 17.93
CA LEU A 81 -14.34 6.12 16.48
C LEU A 81 -15.63 5.37 16.13
N PRO A 82 -16.23 5.64 14.96
CA PRO A 82 -17.41 4.93 14.50
C PRO A 82 -17.13 3.43 14.26
N LEU A 83 -18.19 2.67 13.95
CA LEU A 83 -18.08 1.22 13.68
C LEU A 83 -17.45 0.43 14.85
N ASN A 84 -17.84 0.77 16.08
CA ASN A 84 -17.43 0.09 17.31
C ASN A 84 -18.66 -0.36 18.12
N PRO A 85 -19.45 -1.33 17.63
CA PRO A 85 -20.69 -1.76 18.28
C PRO A 85 -20.47 -2.42 19.66
N GLU A 86 -19.30 -3.01 19.86
CA GLU A 86 -18.93 -3.68 21.11
C GLU A 86 -18.31 -2.73 22.15
N ASN A 87 -18.21 -1.45 21.85
CA ASN A 87 -17.63 -0.42 22.72
C ASN A 87 -16.20 -0.78 23.18
N ILE A 88 -15.39 -1.36 22.29
CA ILE A 88 -14.00 -1.71 22.56
C ILE A 88 -13.22 -0.43 22.87
N LYS A 89 -12.52 -0.42 24.00
CA LYS A 89 -11.71 0.72 24.45
C LYS A 89 -10.44 0.87 23.59
N GLY A 90 -9.82 2.06 23.67
CA GLY A 90 -8.49 2.26 23.09
C GLY A 90 -7.47 1.24 23.60
N THR A 91 -6.54 0.84 22.76
CA THR A 91 -5.45 -0.08 23.14
C THR A 91 -4.44 0.63 24.06
N SER A 92 -3.61 -0.12 24.78
CA SER A 92 -2.51 0.45 25.55
C SER A 92 -1.48 1.13 24.63
N LEU A 93 -0.70 2.08 25.17
CA LEU A 93 0.29 2.84 24.39
C LEU A 93 1.34 1.94 23.72
N ASP A 94 1.83 0.95 24.47
CA ASP A 94 2.81 -0.03 23.99
C ASP A 94 2.25 -0.91 22.88
N LEU A 95 1.00 -1.39 23.02
CA LEU A 95 0.34 -2.18 21.99
C LEU A 95 0.04 -1.35 20.73
N ALA A 96 -0.47 -0.12 20.90
CA ALA A 96 -0.72 0.79 19.78
C ALA A 96 0.56 1.09 18.98
N PHE A 97 1.66 1.36 19.68
CA PHE A 97 2.95 1.64 19.05
C PHE A 97 3.53 0.42 18.34
N ASN A 98 3.54 -0.74 19.03
CA ASN A 98 4.00 -2.00 18.47
C ASN A 98 3.24 -2.37 17.20
N ASN A 99 1.90 -2.27 17.25
CA ASN A 99 1.04 -2.59 16.14
C ASN A 99 1.23 -1.63 14.96
N ALA A 100 1.31 -0.33 15.23
CA ALA A 100 1.56 0.68 14.21
C ALA A 100 2.89 0.42 13.47
N ILE A 101 3.97 0.15 14.19
CA ILE A 101 5.26 -0.21 13.58
C ILE A 101 5.14 -1.49 12.76
N SER A 102 4.53 -2.54 13.34
CA SER A 102 4.39 -3.83 12.68
C SER A 102 3.70 -3.72 11.32
N PHE A 103 2.61 -2.97 11.23
CA PHE A 103 1.88 -2.81 9.98
C PHE A 103 2.55 -1.85 8.99
N VAL A 104 3.17 -0.77 9.47
CA VAL A 104 3.90 0.17 8.60
C VAL A 104 5.15 -0.46 7.99
N THR A 105 5.83 -1.33 8.71
CA THR A 105 7.00 -2.08 8.20
C THR A 105 6.64 -3.34 7.43
N ASN A 106 5.34 -3.59 7.22
CA ASN A 106 4.82 -4.79 6.54
C ASN A 106 5.23 -6.11 7.21
N THR A 107 5.43 -6.10 8.52
CA THR A 107 5.73 -7.32 9.31
C THR A 107 4.45 -8.06 9.66
N ASN A 108 3.41 -7.32 10.03
CA ASN A 108 2.02 -7.79 10.26
C ASN A 108 1.86 -8.87 11.35
N TRP A 109 2.80 -9.02 12.25
CA TRP A 109 2.62 -9.90 13.40
C TRP A 109 1.86 -9.17 14.53
N GLN A 110 1.04 -9.91 15.26
CA GLN A 110 0.10 -9.36 16.23
C GLN A 110 0.23 -10.10 17.56
N ALA A 111 0.27 -9.34 18.65
CA ALA A 111 0.27 -9.86 20.04
C ALA A 111 -1.14 -9.82 20.67
N TYR A 112 -2.21 -9.87 19.87
CA TYR A 112 -3.62 -9.75 20.27
C TYR A 112 -4.52 -10.49 19.26
N SER A 113 -5.77 -10.76 19.68
CA SER A 113 -6.82 -11.21 18.77
C SER A 113 -7.59 -9.99 18.24
N GLY A 114 -7.66 -9.86 16.91
CA GLY A 114 -8.31 -8.71 16.26
C GLY A 114 -9.78 -8.59 16.63
N GLU A 115 -10.50 -9.73 16.67
CA GLU A 115 -11.94 -9.78 16.94
C GLU A 115 -12.30 -9.26 18.34
N SER A 116 -11.45 -9.47 19.33
CA SER A 116 -11.72 -9.07 20.72
C SER A 116 -11.08 -7.75 21.13
N SER A 117 -10.09 -7.27 20.38
CA SER A 117 -9.25 -6.13 20.79
C SER A 117 -9.40 -4.89 19.91
N LEU A 118 -9.91 -5.04 18.68
CA LEU A 118 -10.00 -3.96 17.71
C LEU A 118 -11.42 -3.77 17.19
N SER A 119 -11.82 -2.49 17.10
CA SER A 119 -13.08 -2.11 16.46
C SER A 119 -13.05 -2.38 14.95
N TYR A 120 -14.20 -2.51 14.31
CA TYR A 120 -14.29 -2.67 12.86
C TYR A 120 -13.64 -1.50 12.13
N PHE A 121 -13.78 -0.27 12.63
CA PHE A 121 -13.09 0.89 12.05
C PHE A 121 -11.58 0.70 12.04
N THR A 122 -11.00 0.29 13.16
CA THR A 122 -9.55 0.08 13.29
C THR A 122 -9.07 -1.02 12.33
N GLN A 123 -9.82 -2.10 12.21
CA GLN A 123 -9.47 -3.20 11.31
C GLN A 123 -9.60 -2.79 9.83
N MET A 124 -10.70 -2.12 9.45
CA MET A 124 -10.97 -1.74 8.06
C MET A 124 -10.11 -0.56 7.59
N ILE A 125 -10.15 0.54 8.32
CA ILE A 125 -9.50 1.81 7.92
C ILE A 125 -8.04 1.86 8.38
N GLY A 126 -7.73 1.27 9.51
CA GLY A 126 -6.37 1.17 10.02
C GLY A 126 -5.58 0.05 9.33
N LEU A 127 -5.85 -1.19 9.72
CA LEU A 127 -5.03 -2.33 9.34
C LEU A 127 -5.14 -2.69 7.85
N THR A 128 -6.37 -2.75 7.30
CA THR A 128 -6.55 -3.14 5.90
C THR A 128 -5.95 -2.11 4.95
N VAL A 129 -6.13 -0.81 5.22
CA VAL A 129 -5.49 0.23 4.41
C VAL A 129 -3.98 0.11 4.47
N GLN A 130 -3.42 -0.15 5.65
CA GLN A 130 -1.98 -0.31 5.80
C GLN A 130 -1.45 -1.57 5.10
N ASN A 131 -2.23 -2.64 5.01
CA ASN A 131 -1.90 -3.84 4.22
C ASN A 131 -1.81 -3.59 2.71
N PHE A 132 -2.36 -2.49 2.20
CA PHE A 132 -2.14 -2.02 0.82
C PHE A 132 -0.95 -1.08 0.73
N VAL A 133 -0.84 -0.18 1.67
CA VAL A 133 0.13 0.92 1.66
C VAL A 133 1.55 0.41 1.91
N SER A 134 1.76 -0.45 2.91
CA SER A 134 3.10 -0.92 3.25
C SER A 134 3.76 -1.78 2.14
N PRO A 135 3.07 -2.76 1.50
CA PRO A 135 3.67 -3.43 0.35
C PRO A 135 3.88 -2.51 -0.86
N ALA A 136 3.01 -1.50 -1.05
CA ALA A 136 3.23 -0.50 -2.10
C ALA A 136 4.53 0.29 -1.89
N VAL A 137 4.85 0.66 -0.64
CA VAL A 137 6.14 1.27 -0.28
C VAL A 137 7.30 0.33 -0.61
N GLY A 138 7.18 -0.96 -0.28
CA GLY A 138 8.17 -1.97 -0.65
C GLY A 138 8.40 -2.07 -2.16
N MET A 139 7.32 -2.03 -2.95
CA MET A 139 7.40 -1.98 -4.42
C MET A 139 8.12 -0.71 -4.90
N CYS A 140 7.86 0.46 -4.31
CA CYS A 140 8.55 1.71 -4.64
C CYS A 140 10.06 1.60 -4.41
N VAL A 141 10.48 1.01 -3.29
CA VAL A 141 11.90 0.78 -3.00
C VAL A 141 12.53 -0.14 -4.04
N LEU A 142 11.84 -1.22 -4.42
CA LEU A 142 12.29 -2.15 -5.45
C LEU A 142 12.47 -1.43 -6.81
N PHE A 143 11.49 -0.61 -7.23
CA PHE A 143 11.59 0.13 -8.50
C PHE A 143 12.72 1.16 -8.47
N ALA A 144 12.90 1.87 -7.36
CA ALA A 144 14.02 2.79 -7.19
C ALA A 144 15.36 2.06 -7.29
N LEU A 145 15.48 0.89 -6.67
CA LEU A 145 16.68 0.05 -6.73
C LEU A 145 16.96 -0.43 -8.16
N ILE A 146 15.95 -0.96 -8.84
CA ILE A 146 16.07 -1.40 -10.24
C ILE A 146 16.54 -0.23 -11.12
N ARG A 147 15.92 0.95 -11.00
CA ARG A 147 16.32 2.13 -11.77
C ARG A 147 17.75 2.56 -11.44
N GLY A 148 18.17 2.47 -10.18
CA GLY A 148 19.52 2.77 -9.76
C GLY A 148 20.57 1.86 -10.39
N PHE A 149 20.25 0.58 -10.63
CA PHE A 149 21.17 -0.35 -11.32
C PHE A 149 21.17 -0.21 -12.84
N PHE A 150 20.03 0.04 -13.45
CA PHE A 150 19.91 0.01 -14.92
C PHE A 150 20.07 1.37 -15.59
N ARG A 151 19.84 2.49 -14.91
CA ARG A 151 19.99 3.83 -15.50
C ARG A 151 21.43 4.31 -15.36
N VAL A 152 22.20 4.18 -16.43
CA VAL A 152 23.57 4.70 -16.50
C VAL A 152 23.52 6.23 -16.64
N ASN A 153 24.25 6.94 -15.77
CA ASN A 153 24.35 8.42 -15.76
C ASN A 153 23.04 9.19 -15.52
N ALA A 154 21.98 8.56 -15.02
CA ALA A 154 20.76 9.26 -14.63
C ALA A 154 20.94 9.98 -13.29
N LYS A 155 20.41 11.20 -13.17
CA LYS A 155 20.43 11.99 -11.93
C LYS A 155 19.32 11.59 -10.96
N GLY A 156 18.27 10.91 -11.43
CA GLY A 156 17.10 10.54 -10.66
C GLY A 156 16.80 9.03 -10.69
N ILE A 157 16.04 8.59 -9.70
CA ILE A 157 15.61 7.19 -9.54
C ILE A 157 14.08 7.03 -9.66
N GLY A 158 13.38 8.04 -10.15
CA GLY A 158 11.93 8.08 -10.32
C GLY A 158 11.24 9.03 -9.35
N ASN A 159 9.93 8.90 -9.22
CA ASN A 159 9.11 9.71 -8.33
C ASN A 159 8.33 8.81 -7.36
N PHE A 160 8.58 8.93 -6.07
CA PHE A 160 7.95 8.10 -5.04
C PHE A 160 6.42 8.20 -5.08
N TRP A 161 5.87 9.41 -5.20
CA TRP A 161 4.42 9.63 -5.18
C TRP A 161 3.72 9.03 -6.40
N THR A 162 4.38 9.08 -7.55
CA THR A 162 3.92 8.41 -8.77
C THR A 162 4.00 6.89 -8.62
N ASP A 163 5.10 6.39 -8.10
CA ASP A 163 5.32 4.95 -7.93
C ASP A 163 4.32 4.33 -6.95
N ILE A 164 4.08 4.96 -5.80
CA ILE A 164 3.12 4.45 -4.80
C ILE A 164 1.69 4.48 -5.32
N THR A 165 1.29 5.58 -5.99
CA THR A 165 -0.04 5.70 -6.59
C THR A 165 -0.27 4.61 -7.64
N ARG A 166 0.69 4.39 -8.53
CA ARG A 166 0.59 3.34 -9.55
C ARG A 166 0.63 1.94 -8.98
N SER A 167 1.48 1.68 -7.98
CA SER A 167 1.52 0.39 -7.29
C SER A 167 0.18 0.02 -6.68
N ILE A 168 -0.49 0.97 -6.02
CA ILE A 168 -1.81 0.74 -5.42
C ILE A 168 -2.88 0.60 -6.50
N LEU A 169 -3.02 1.58 -7.40
CA LEU A 169 -4.16 1.63 -8.32
C LEU A 169 -4.10 0.58 -9.42
N TYR A 170 -2.91 0.32 -10.00
CA TYR A 170 -2.79 -0.53 -11.18
C TYR A 170 -2.38 -1.96 -10.86
N VAL A 171 -1.74 -2.20 -9.71
CA VAL A 171 -1.23 -3.53 -9.37
C VAL A 171 -2.01 -4.14 -8.19
N LEU A 172 -1.92 -3.55 -7.01
CA LEU A 172 -2.47 -4.15 -5.80
C LEU A 172 -4.01 -4.19 -5.81
N MET A 173 -4.66 -3.07 -6.12
CA MET A 173 -6.12 -2.98 -6.09
C MET A 173 -6.81 -3.91 -7.11
N PRO A 174 -6.42 -3.97 -8.38
CA PRO A 174 -7.07 -4.88 -9.32
C PRO A 174 -6.91 -6.35 -8.93
N LEU A 175 -5.73 -6.75 -8.46
CA LEU A 175 -5.48 -8.12 -8.02
C LEU A 175 -6.31 -8.48 -6.79
N SER A 176 -6.41 -7.56 -5.82
CA SER A 176 -7.23 -7.80 -4.62
C SER A 176 -8.72 -7.86 -4.92
N VAL A 177 -9.23 -7.04 -5.86
CA VAL A 177 -10.64 -7.10 -6.30
C VAL A 177 -10.94 -8.47 -6.92
N VAL A 178 -10.07 -8.95 -7.80
CA VAL A 178 -10.25 -10.29 -8.41
C VAL A 178 -10.25 -11.38 -7.34
N LEU A 179 -9.29 -11.34 -6.41
CA LEU A 179 -9.20 -12.31 -5.32
C LEU A 179 -10.43 -12.24 -4.40
N SER A 180 -10.87 -11.04 -4.04
CA SER A 180 -12.07 -10.84 -3.21
C SER A 180 -13.32 -11.42 -3.86
N LEU A 181 -13.51 -11.22 -5.18
CA LEU A 181 -14.63 -11.82 -5.91
C LEU A 181 -14.57 -13.35 -5.90
N VAL A 182 -13.38 -13.93 -6.04
CA VAL A 182 -13.19 -15.39 -5.95
C VAL A 182 -13.54 -15.89 -4.54
N LEU A 183 -13.07 -15.23 -3.49
CA LEU A 183 -13.36 -15.62 -2.11
C LEU A 183 -14.86 -15.52 -1.79
N VAL A 184 -15.51 -14.43 -2.18
CA VAL A 184 -16.97 -14.27 -2.01
C VAL A 184 -17.73 -15.34 -2.76
N SER A 185 -17.32 -15.71 -3.98
CA SER A 185 -17.95 -16.79 -4.74
C SER A 185 -17.85 -18.16 -4.08
N GLN A 186 -16.86 -18.36 -3.21
CA GLN A 186 -16.67 -19.57 -2.39
C GLN A 186 -17.35 -19.49 -1.01
N GLY A 187 -18.16 -18.46 -0.76
CA GLY A 187 -18.91 -18.32 0.48
C GLY A 187 -18.06 -17.83 1.67
N VAL A 188 -16.85 -17.32 1.41
CA VAL A 188 -16.05 -16.69 2.47
C VAL A 188 -16.73 -15.39 2.88
N VAL A 189 -17.17 -15.31 4.12
CA VAL A 189 -17.74 -14.11 4.72
C VAL A 189 -16.65 -13.25 5.33
N GLN A 190 -16.89 -11.97 5.36
CA GLN A 190 -16.00 -11.02 6.00
C GLN A 190 -16.43 -10.87 7.46
N ASN A 191 -15.57 -11.26 8.38
CA ASN A 191 -15.74 -11.12 9.83
C ASN A 191 -14.86 -10.01 10.37
#